data_ea3b68eb5d7f1ab36a9b45ae669dbdc7
#
_entry.id   ea3b68eb5d7f1ab36a9b45ae669dbdc7
#
_cell.length_a   1.000
_cell.length_b   1.000
_cell.length_c   1.000
_cell.angle_alpha   90.00
_cell.angle_beta   90.00
_cell.angle_gamma   90.00
#
_symmetry.space_group_name_H-M   'P 1'
#
loop_
_entity.id
_entity.type
_entity.pdbx_description
1 polymer ?
#
loop_
_entity_poly.entity_id
_entity_poly.type
_entity_poly.pdbx_seq_one_letter_code
_entity_poly.pdbx_strand_id
1 'polypeptide(L)'
;SKHIISTGITPSGEFHIGHLREILTGDMISRAAKNAGLDVDFIFIVDDADPLRKVYPFLHEEYSKFIGHQIGSIPAPDKEGKPDINSFEKGGISYADYFLNPFLEALGKIGVKPRIIKNLNSYQSGKFNHVSKIACDKAEEIKEIIERVSGRELPEKWFPWSPLDSKGSLE
;
A
#
# COMPACT_ATOMS: atom_id res chain seq x y z
N SER A 1 16.75 -19.07 12.97
CA SER A 1 15.49 -18.65 12.29
C SER A 1 15.62 -17.22 11.79
N LYS A 2 15.09 -16.94 10.61
CA LYS A 2 15.03 -15.59 10.05
C LYS A 2 13.91 -14.80 10.73
N HIS A 3 14.21 -13.59 11.21
CA HIS A 3 13.25 -12.67 11.79
C HIS A 3 12.84 -11.63 10.77
N ILE A 4 11.56 -11.30 10.70
CA ILE A 4 11.04 -10.28 9.78
C ILE A 4 10.61 -9.07 10.62
N ILE A 5 11.12 -7.90 10.26
CA ILE A 5 10.65 -6.62 10.77
C ILE A 5 9.97 -5.91 9.61
N SER A 6 8.70 -5.57 9.79
CA SER A 6 7.87 -5.00 8.75
C SER A 6 7.35 -3.64 9.15
N THR A 7 7.39 -2.71 8.20
CA THR A 7 6.65 -1.43 8.22
C THR A 7 5.82 -1.34 6.95
N GLY A 8 4.79 -0.49 6.91
CA GLY A 8 3.93 -0.38 5.74
C GLY A 8 3.24 0.97 5.64
N ILE A 9 3.14 1.51 4.44
CA ILE A 9 2.50 2.81 4.18
C ILE A 9 1.76 2.77 2.83
N THR A 10 0.58 3.41 2.80
CA THR A 10 -0.17 3.70 1.57
C THR A 10 0.33 5.04 1.00
N PRO A 11 0.92 5.09 -0.20
CA PRO A 11 1.42 6.32 -0.83
C PRO A 11 0.28 7.13 -1.46
N SER A 12 -0.66 7.59 -0.65
CA SER A 12 -1.86 8.33 -1.08
C SER A 12 -1.64 9.83 -1.26
N GLY A 13 -0.46 10.34 -0.93
CA GLY A 13 -0.07 11.75 -1.01
C GLY A 13 1.35 11.95 -0.53
N GLU A 14 1.76 13.22 -0.33
CA GLU A 14 3.10 13.54 0.14
C GLU A 14 3.43 12.90 1.49
N PHE A 15 4.63 12.35 1.57
CA PHE A 15 5.15 11.77 2.80
C PHE A 15 5.56 12.86 3.78
N HIS A 16 5.24 12.67 5.05
CA HIS A 16 5.56 13.60 6.13
C HIS A 16 6.30 12.90 7.28
N ILE A 17 6.68 13.65 8.29
CA ILE A 17 7.47 13.17 9.45
C ILE A 17 6.82 11.98 10.18
N GLY A 18 5.51 11.85 10.15
CA GLY A 18 4.80 10.69 10.72
C GLY A 18 5.16 9.39 10.03
N HIS A 19 5.21 9.39 8.69
CA HIS A 19 5.64 8.24 7.89
C HIS A 19 7.13 7.91 8.13
N LEU A 20 7.96 8.96 8.21
CA LEU A 20 9.39 8.78 8.49
C LEU A 20 9.61 8.14 9.87
N ARG A 21 8.84 8.54 10.89
CA ARG A 21 8.91 7.96 12.23
C ARG A 21 8.65 6.45 12.22
N GLU A 22 7.67 5.99 11.47
CA GLU A 22 7.33 4.58 11.37
C GLU A 22 8.50 3.76 10.82
N ILE A 23 9.03 4.17 9.66
CA ILE A 23 10.10 3.41 9.02
C ILE A 23 11.42 3.49 9.79
N LEU A 24 11.73 4.63 10.43
CA LEU A 24 12.90 4.76 11.29
C LEU A 24 12.81 3.86 12.52
N THR A 25 11.62 3.70 13.10
CA THR A 25 11.41 2.75 14.21
C THR A 25 11.72 1.32 13.75
N GLY A 26 11.24 0.91 12.57
CA GLY A 26 11.57 -0.40 12.00
C GLY A 26 13.07 -0.58 11.74
N ASP A 27 13.73 0.44 11.19
CA ASP A 27 15.18 0.42 10.94
C ASP A 27 15.99 0.31 12.24
N MET A 28 15.63 1.07 13.28
CA MET A 28 16.28 1.01 14.59
C MET A 28 16.17 -0.40 15.21
N ILE A 29 14.97 -0.99 15.19
CA ILE A 29 14.75 -2.34 15.69
C ILE A 29 15.55 -3.35 14.87
N SER A 30 15.56 -3.21 13.53
CA SER A 30 16.32 -4.07 12.64
C SER A 30 17.82 -4.02 12.93
N ARG A 31 18.38 -2.83 13.12
CA ARG A 31 19.81 -2.65 13.45
C ARG A 31 20.12 -3.24 14.81
N ALA A 32 19.29 -2.99 15.82
CA ALA A 32 19.49 -3.54 17.16
C ALA A 32 19.46 -5.06 17.16
N ALA A 33 18.50 -5.67 16.48
CA ALA A 33 18.41 -7.12 16.35
C ALA A 33 19.60 -7.73 15.61
N LYS A 34 20.06 -7.11 14.51
CA LYS A 34 21.28 -7.53 13.80
C LYS A 34 22.52 -7.44 14.69
N ASN A 35 22.67 -6.38 15.45
CA ASN A 35 23.77 -6.20 16.40
C ASN A 35 23.75 -7.24 17.52
N ALA A 36 22.57 -7.75 17.87
CA ALA A 36 22.39 -8.87 18.80
C ALA A 36 22.63 -10.25 18.15
N GLY A 37 23.08 -10.31 16.90
CA GLY A 37 23.40 -11.55 16.19
C GLY A 37 22.21 -12.27 15.54
N LEU A 38 21.05 -11.61 15.45
CA LEU A 38 19.88 -12.19 14.80
C LEU A 38 19.94 -12.03 13.27
N ASP A 39 19.45 -13.04 12.55
CA ASP A 39 19.21 -12.95 11.10
C ASP A 39 17.90 -12.19 10.84
N VAL A 40 18.00 -10.97 10.32
CA VAL A 40 16.87 -10.04 10.17
C VAL A 40 16.69 -9.61 8.74
N ASP A 41 15.46 -9.72 8.25
CA ASP A 41 14.97 -9.12 7.00
C ASP A 41 14.08 -7.91 7.35
N PHE A 42 14.53 -6.72 7.02
CA PHE A 42 13.74 -5.51 7.18
C PHE A 42 12.99 -5.22 5.89
N ILE A 43 11.67 -5.26 5.94
CA ILE A 43 10.80 -5.03 4.79
C ILE A 43 9.95 -3.77 4.96
N PHE A 44 9.71 -3.10 3.86
CA PHE A 44 8.77 -1.99 3.76
C PHE A 44 7.68 -2.33 2.76
N ILE A 45 6.46 -2.50 3.25
CA ILE A 45 5.29 -2.82 2.45
C ILE A 45 4.68 -1.52 1.93
N VAL A 46 4.50 -1.45 0.63
CA VAL A 46 3.85 -0.34 -0.05
C VAL A 46 2.44 -0.78 -0.42
N ASP A 47 1.43 -0.17 0.20
CA ASP A 47 0.02 -0.44 -0.06
C ASP A 47 -0.48 0.32 -1.28
N ASP A 48 0.11 0.04 -2.44
CA ASP A 48 -0.22 0.62 -3.74
C ASP A 48 -1.43 -0.04 -4.42
N ALA A 49 -1.94 -1.12 -3.83
CA ALA A 49 -3.22 -1.74 -4.20
C ALA A 49 -4.44 -1.05 -3.55
N ASP A 50 -4.22 -0.16 -2.58
CA ASP A 50 -5.29 0.62 -1.97
C ASP A 50 -5.96 1.55 -2.99
N PRO A 51 -7.30 1.80 -2.86
CA PRO A 51 -8.00 2.67 -3.79
C PRO A 51 -7.75 4.16 -3.52
N LEU A 52 -7.82 4.97 -4.57
CA LEU A 52 -7.98 6.41 -4.42
C LEU A 52 -9.36 6.67 -3.80
N ARG A 53 -9.38 7.17 -2.56
CA ARG A 53 -10.64 7.31 -1.79
C ARG A 53 -11.40 8.58 -2.07
N LYS A 54 -10.71 9.62 -2.51
CA LYS A 54 -11.28 10.94 -2.83
C LYS A 54 -10.30 11.75 -3.68
N VAL A 55 -10.79 12.81 -4.31
CA VAL A 55 -9.92 13.84 -4.89
C VAL A 55 -9.36 14.67 -3.75
N TYR A 56 -8.05 14.60 -3.55
CA TYR A 56 -7.35 15.38 -2.52
C TYR A 56 -7.19 16.85 -2.99
N PRO A 57 -7.02 17.83 -2.07
CA PRO A 57 -6.93 19.25 -2.43
C PRO A 57 -5.78 19.63 -3.38
N PHE A 58 -4.76 18.81 -3.46
CA PHE A 58 -3.61 19.00 -4.37
C PHE A 58 -3.82 18.34 -5.75
N LEU A 59 -4.96 17.68 -5.96
CA LEU A 59 -5.30 17.04 -7.23
C LEU A 59 -6.36 17.84 -7.98
N HIS A 60 -6.27 17.82 -9.30
CA HIS A 60 -7.30 18.35 -10.17
C HIS A 60 -8.56 17.48 -10.13
N GLU A 61 -9.74 18.09 -10.35
CA GLU A 61 -11.04 17.39 -10.32
C GLU A 61 -11.15 16.20 -11.27
N GLU A 62 -10.33 16.16 -12.33
CA GLU A 62 -10.26 15.04 -13.26
C GLU A 62 -9.86 13.71 -12.61
N TYR A 63 -9.29 13.72 -11.41
CA TYR A 63 -9.05 12.50 -10.64
C TYR A 63 -10.33 11.85 -10.11
N SER A 64 -11.48 12.53 -10.17
CA SER A 64 -12.78 11.96 -9.77
C SER A 64 -13.09 10.64 -10.50
N LYS A 65 -12.67 10.51 -11.76
CA LYS A 65 -12.84 9.28 -12.56
C LYS A 65 -12.03 8.09 -12.07
N PHE A 66 -11.02 8.33 -11.22
CA PHE A 66 -10.16 7.30 -10.65
C PHE A 66 -10.50 6.95 -9.19
N ILE A 67 -11.53 7.57 -8.61
CA ILE A 67 -11.99 7.17 -7.27
C ILE A 67 -12.39 5.69 -7.31
N GLY A 68 -11.89 4.92 -6.32
CA GLY A 68 -12.06 3.47 -6.27
C GLY A 68 -10.97 2.68 -7.00
N HIS A 69 -10.19 3.29 -7.89
CA HIS A 69 -9.09 2.59 -8.57
C HIS A 69 -7.85 2.50 -7.68
N GLN A 70 -7.14 1.40 -7.81
CA GLN A 70 -5.87 1.17 -7.11
C GLN A 70 -4.84 2.25 -7.47
N ILE A 71 -4.23 2.89 -6.46
CA ILE A 71 -3.31 4.01 -6.69
C ILE A 71 -2.04 3.64 -7.45
N GLY A 72 -1.65 2.38 -7.43
CA GLY A 72 -0.56 1.85 -8.26
C GLY A 72 -0.93 1.64 -9.73
N SER A 73 -2.23 1.74 -10.09
CA SER A 73 -2.75 1.49 -11.43
C SER A 73 -3.30 2.74 -12.11
N ILE A 74 -3.15 3.91 -11.52
CA ILE A 74 -3.60 5.17 -12.09
C ILE A 74 -2.42 6.10 -12.39
N PRO A 75 -2.57 7.06 -13.36
CA PRO A 75 -1.49 7.97 -13.73
C PRO A 75 -1.06 8.88 -12.60
N ALA A 76 0.22 9.27 -12.60
CA ALA A 76 0.76 10.29 -11.72
C ALA A 76 0.15 11.68 -12.04
N PRO A 77 0.11 12.62 -11.06
CA PRO A 77 -0.25 14.00 -11.34
C PRO A 77 0.86 14.73 -12.10
N ASP A 78 0.47 15.57 -13.04
CA ASP A 78 1.35 16.55 -13.66
C ASP A 78 1.56 17.78 -12.73
N LYS A 79 2.21 18.83 -13.25
CA LYS A 79 2.50 20.06 -12.50
C LYS A 79 1.25 20.86 -12.09
N GLU A 80 0.13 20.62 -12.77
CA GLU A 80 -1.16 21.24 -12.49
C GLU A 80 -2.06 20.35 -11.61
N GLY A 81 -1.56 19.19 -11.20
CA GLY A 81 -2.31 18.19 -10.43
C GLY A 81 -3.26 17.35 -11.28
N LYS A 82 -3.20 17.44 -12.61
CA LYS A 82 -4.01 16.64 -13.54
C LYS A 82 -3.39 15.25 -13.76
N PRO A 83 -4.21 14.22 -14.03
CA PRO A 83 -3.66 12.90 -14.33
C PRO A 83 -2.92 12.92 -15.68
N ASP A 84 -1.62 12.63 -15.67
CA ASP A 84 -0.80 12.52 -16.88
C ASP A 84 -1.01 11.17 -17.57
N ILE A 85 -2.17 11.05 -18.23
CA ILE A 85 -2.59 9.82 -18.91
C ILE A 85 -1.61 9.49 -20.05
N ASN A 86 -1.19 10.50 -20.83
CA ASN A 86 -0.31 10.29 -21.97
C ASN A 86 1.06 9.72 -21.57
N SER A 87 1.62 10.19 -20.45
CA SER A 87 2.87 9.65 -19.93
C SER A 87 2.66 8.23 -19.41
N PHE A 88 1.59 8.00 -18.66
CA PHE A 88 1.30 6.71 -18.06
C PHE A 88 1.09 5.60 -19.09
N GLU A 89 0.35 5.86 -20.16
CA GLU A 89 0.13 4.91 -21.28
C GLU A 89 1.44 4.55 -22.02
N LYS A 90 2.45 5.42 -21.96
CA LYS A 90 3.78 5.18 -22.52
C LYS A 90 4.76 4.55 -21.51
N GLY A 91 4.28 4.05 -20.40
CA GLY A 91 5.09 3.43 -19.35
C GLY A 91 5.65 4.40 -18.32
N GLY A 92 5.07 5.59 -18.20
CA GLY A 92 5.35 6.54 -17.13
C GLY A 92 4.94 6.01 -15.75
N ILE A 93 5.31 6.75 -14.70
CA ILE A 93 5.10 6.34 -13.31
C ILE A 93 3.63 6.40 -12.89
N SER A 94 3.26 5.54 -11.95
CA SER A 94 1.94 5.55 -11.31
C SER A 94 1.81 6.68 -10.30
N TYR A 95 0.57 6.97 -9.89
CA TYR A 95 0.26 7.85 -8.76
C TYR A 95 1.03 7.44 -7.50
N ALA A 96 1.00 6.16 -7.14
CA ALA A 96 1.72 5.64 -5.99
C ALA A 96 3.24 5.90 -6.09
N ASP A 97 3.84 5.64 -7.25
CA ASP A 97 5.26 5.84 -7.47
C ASP A 97 5.67 7.32 -7.45
N TYR A 98 4.80 8.21 -7.89
CA TYR A 98 5.04 9.65 -7.85
C TYR A 98 5.33 10.15 -6.44
N PHE A 99 4.55 9.70 -5.45
CA PHE A 99 4.77 10.07 -4.05
C PHE A 99 5.83 9.22 -3.36
N LEU A 100 5.92 7.94 -3.72
CA LEU A 100 6.86 7.00 -3.09
C LEU A 100 8.32 7.27 -3.44
N ASN A 101 8.64 7.54 -4.71
CA ASN A 101 10.02 7.61 -5.17
C ASN A 101 10.85 8.67 -4.46
N PRO A 102 10.37 9.93 -4.24
CA PRO A 102 11.12 10.92 -3.48
C PRO A 102 11.39 10.50 -2.03
N PHE A 103 10.44 9.77 -1.42
CA PHE A 103 10.61 9.26 -0.07
C PHE A 103 11.67 8.17 0.01
N LEU A 104 11.67 7.22 -0.93
CA LEU A 104 12.70 6.18 -1.00
C LEU A 104 14.11 6.77 -1.25
N GLU A 105 14.19 7.80 -2.09
CA GLU A 105 15.44 8.53 -2.30
C GLU A 105 15.93 9.20 -1.02
N ALA A 106 15.04 9.85 -0.27
CA ALA A 106 15.37 10.46 1.01
C ALA A 106 15.82 9.42 2.04
N LEU A 107 15.15 8.27 2.13
CA LEU A 107 15.56 7.15 2.99
C LEU A 107 16.96 6.65 2.64
N GLY A 108 17.26 6.53 1.34
CA GLY A 108 18.60 6.14 0.85
C GLY A 108 19.69 7.10 1.32
N LYS A 109 19.42 8.41 1.31
CA LYS A 109 20.36 9.45 1.76
C LYS A 109 20.71 9.35 3.25
N ILE A 110 19.77 8.90 4.08
CA ILE A 110 20.00 8.69 5.53
C ILE A 110 20.40 7.24 5.87
N GLY A 111 20.66 6.41 4.85
CA GLY A 111 21.14 5.04 5.03
C GLY A 111 20.10 4.02 5.46
N VAL A 112 18.82 4.32 5.34
CA VAL A 112 17.71 3.39 5.59
C VAL A 112 17.37 2.66 4.29
N LYS A 113 17.58 1.34 4.24
CA LYS A 113 17.46 0.54 3.03
C LYS A 113 16.66 -0.74 3.28
N PRO A 114 15.36 -0.66 3.50
CA PRO A 114 14.51 -1.85 3.61
C PRO A 114 14.36 -2.53 2.26
N ARG A 115 13.98 -3.80 2.27
CA ARG A 115 13.50 -4.48 1.07
C ARG A 115 12.05 -4.05 0.78
N ILE A 116 11.84 -3.43 -0.36
CA ILE A 116 10.54 -2.90 -0.76
C ILE A 116 9.65 -4.03 -1.29
N ILE A 117 8.40 -4.09 -0.83
CA ILE A 117 7.36 -5.00 -1.34
C ILE A 117 6.16 -4.15 -1.74
N LYS A 118 5.81 -4.16 -3.02
CA LYS A 118 4.60 -3.52 -3.56
C LYS A 118 3.45 -4.52 -3.54
N ASN A 119 2.35 -4.17 -2.88
CA ASN A 119 1.20 -5.05 -2.73
C ASN A 119 0.50 -5.31 -4.07
N LEU A 120 0.37 -4.30 -4.93
CA LEU A 120 -0.20 -4.49 -6.27
C LEU A 120 0.52 -5.60 -7.05
N ASN A 121 1.86 -5.55 -7.09
CA ASN A 121 2.64 -6.60 -7.73
C ASN A 121 2.45 -7.98 -7.06
N SER A 122 2.26 -8.00 -5.75
CA SER A 122 2.05 -9.23 -5.00
C SER A 122 0.68 -9.85 -5.31
N TYR A 123 -0.37 -9.04 -5.47
CA TYR A 123 -1.67 -9.48 -5.95
C TYR A 123 -1.60 -10.00 -7.40
N GLN A 124 -1.05 -9.19 -8.31
CA GLN A 124 -0.97 -9.55 -9.73
C GLN A 124 -0.12 -10.79 -10.00
N SER A 125 0.93 -11.03 -9.21
CA SER A 125 1.76 -12.24 -9.31
C SER A 125 1.18 -13.47 -8.60
N GLY A 126 0.00 -13.36 -7.99
CA GLY A 126 -0.68 -14.47 -7.32
C GLY A 126 -0.10 -14.87 -5.97
N LYS A 127 0.81 -14.08 -5.38
CA LYS A 127 1.43 -14.41 -4.08
C LYS A 127 0.41 -14.54 -2.94
N PHE A 128 -0.71 -13.83 -3.04
CA PHE A 128 -1.77 -13.87 -2.04
C PHE A 128 -2.87 -14.90 -2.33
N ASN A 129 -2.87 -15.59 -3.49
CA ASN A 129 -3.97 -16.46 -3.92
C ASN A 129 -4.35 -17.50 -2.87
N HIS A 130 -3.36 -18.18 -2.29
CA HIS A 130 -3.64 -19.22 -1.29
C HIS A 130 -4.27 -18.65 -0.02
N VAL A 131 -3.72 -17.55 0.51
CA VAL A 131 -4.23 -16.91 1.74
C VAL A 131 -5.58 -16.27 1.49
N SER A 132 -5.77 -15.62 0.33
CA SER A 132 -7.04 -15.03 -0.07
C SER A 132 -8.14 -16.08 -0.19
N LYS A 133 -7.82 -17.25 -0.76
CA LYS A 133 -8.78 -18.36 -0.81
C LYS A 133 -9.21 -18.78 0.61
N ILE A 134 -8.26 -18.98 1.52
CA ILE A 134 -8.57 -19.32 2.93
C ILE A 134 -9.46 -18.25 3.57
N ALA A 135 -9.13 -16.95 3.35
CA ALA A 135 -9.92 -15.86 3.90
C ALA A 135 -11.37 -15.87 3.35
N CYS A 136 -11.54 -16.11 2.04
CA CYS A 136 -12.86 -16.21 1.44
C CYS A 136 -13.64 -17.42 1.95
N ASP A 137 -12.99 -18.59 2.07
CA ASP A 137 -13.63 -19.82 2.58
C ASP A 137 -14.05 -19.67 4.06
N LYS A 138 -13.42 -18.76 4.82
CA LYS A 138 -13.67 -18.50 6.24
C LYS A 138 -14.27 -17.11 6.52
N ALA A 139 -14.98 -16.54 5.56
CA ALA A 139 -15.48 -15.16 5.66
C ALA A 139 -16.33 -14.92 6.91
N GLU A 140 -17.27 -15.80 7.23
CA GLU A 140 -18.15 -15.69 8.41
C GLU A 140 -17.35 -15.78 9.73
N GLU A 141 -16.42 -16.75 9.82
CA GLU A 141 -15.56 -16.90 11.01
C GLU A 141 -14.71 -15.63 11.24
N ILE A 142 -14.16 -15.05 10.17
CA ILE A 142 -13.38 -13.81 10.22
C ILE A 142 -14.26 -12.63 10.65
N LYS A 143 -15.48 -12.52 10.09
CA LYS A 143 -16.45 -11.49 10.46
C LYS A 143 -16.75 -11.52 11.95
N GLU A 144 -17.13 -12.69 12.49
CA GLU A 144 -17.41 -12.87 13.91
C GLU A 144 -16.22 -12.48 14.80
N ILE A 145 -14.99 -12.86 14.40
CA ILE A 145 -13.76 -12.49 15.14
C ILE A 145 -13.57 -10.98 15.15
N ILE A 146 -13.71 -10.32 13.98
CA ILE A 146 -13.55 -8.87 13.86
C ILE A 146 -14.59 -8.16 14.75
N GLU A 147 -15.86 -8.52 14.65
CA GLU A 147 -16.93 -7.92 15.45
C GLU A 147 -16.69 -8.10 16.94
N ARG A 148 -16.35 -9.31 17.37
CA ARG A 148 -16.07 -9.62 18.78
C ARG A 148 -14.87 -8.86 19.35
N VAL A 149 -13.78 -8.74 18.57
CA VAL A 149 -12.52 -8.14 19.04
C VAL A 149 -12.55 -6.62 18.95
N SER A 150 -13.13 -6.08 17.88
CA SER A 150 -13.15 -4.63 17.64
C SER A 150 -14.38 -3.92 18.24
N GLY A 151 -15.44 -4.66 18.58
CA GLY A 151 -16.73 -4.09 18.99
C GLY A 151 -17.48 -3.37 17.85
N ARG A 152 -17.08 -3.58 16.60
CA ARG A 152 -17.74 -2.99 15.42
C ARG A 152 -18.77 -3.96 14.86
N GLU A 153 -19.91 -3.45 14.45
CA GLU A 153 -20.84 -4.19 13.60
C GLU A 153 -20.42 -4.04 12.15
N LEU A 154 -20.18 -5.15 11.46
CA LEU A 154 -19.87 -5.16 10.04
C LEU A 154 -21.16 -5.29 9.21
N PRO A 155 -21.19 -4.73 7.98
CA PRO A 155 -22.35 -4.89 7.11
C PRO A 155 -22.74 -6.35 6.92
N GLU A 156 -24.03 -6.63 6.75
CA GLU A 156 -24.54 -7.99 6.53
C GLU A 156 -23.82 -8.71 5.38
N LYS A 157 -23.55 -7.99 4.29
CA LYS A 157 -22.85 -8.50 3.10
C LYS A 157 -21.33 -8.27 3.17
N TRP A 158 -20.76 -8.05 4.35
CA TRP A 158 -19.31 -7.91 4.46
C TRP A 158 -18.58 -9.16 4.00
N PHE A 159 -17.51 -8.96 3.27
CA PHE A 159 -16.67 -10.03 2.76
C PHE A 159 -15.18 -9.62 2.87
N PRO A 160 -14.25 -10.54 3.18
CA PRO A 160 -12.84 -10.21 3.40
C PRO A 160 -12.05 -9.95 2.11
N TRP A 161 -12.72 -9.74 1.00
CA TRP A 161 -12.13 -9.52 -0.30
C TRP A 161 -12.96 -8.50 -1.09
N SER A 162 -12.30 -7.51 -1.67
CA SER A 162 -12.94 -6.54 -2.58
C SER A 162 -12.45 -6.80 -4.00
N PRO A 163 -13.29 -7.36 -4.87
CA PRO A 163 -12.94 -7.57 -6.27
C PRO A 163 -12.84 -6.24 -7.03
N LEU A 164 -12.16 -6.27 -8.16
CA LEU A 164 -12.22 -5.17 -9.12
C LEU A 164 -13.45 -5.35 -10.01
N ASP A 165 -14.17 -4.26 -10.25
CA ASP A 165 -15.23 -4.22 -11.27
C ASP A 165 -14.64 -4.27 -12.70
N SER A 166 -15.51 -4.26 -13.70
CA SER A 166 -15.11 -4.26 -15.12
C SER A 166 -14.34 -2.99 -15.55
N LYS A 167 -14.35 -1.94 -14.72
CA LYS A 167 -13.64 -0.68 -14.96
C LYS A 167 -12.33 -0.59 -14.16
N GLY A 168 -12.04 -1.59 -13.33
CA GLY A 168 -10.83 -1.64 -12.48
C GLY A 168 -10.98 -0.88 -11.16
N SER A 169 -12.21 -0.57 -10.74
CA SER A 169 -12.50 0.02 -9.43
C SER A 169 -12.77 -1.09 -8.40
N LEU A 170 -12.38 -0.89 -7.16
CA LEU A 170 -12.72 -1.78 -6.05
C LEU A 170 -14.20 -1.61 -5.68
N GLU A 171 -14.91 -2.72 -5.57
CA GLU A 171 -16.31 -2.78 -5.10
C GLU A 171 -16.41 -2.82 -3.56
#